data_02367cd887bf2f968d4b34b439e0ca44
#
_entry.id   02367cd887bf2f968d4b34b439e0ca44
#
_cell.length_a   1.000
_cell.length_b   1.000
_cell.length_c   1.000
_cell.angle_alpha   90.00
_cell.angle_beta   90.00
_cell.angle_gamma   90.00
#
_symmetry.space_group_name_H-M   'P 1'
#
loop_
_entity.id
_entity.type
_entity.pdbx_description
1 polymer ?
#
loop_
_entity_poly.entity_id
_entity_poly.type
_entity_poly.pdbx_seq_one_letter_code
_entity_poly.pdbx_strand_id
1 'polypeptide(L)'
;MSFSTISVIGLGYIGLPTAAAFASRQKRVVGVDVNQHAVETINRGEIHIVEPDLASVVKTAVEQGYLSATTTPVAADAYLIAVPTPFKDRHEPDMVFVESAAKSIAPTLKKGSLVILESTSPVGSTEQMAEWLAEMRPDLSFPQQVGEAADVNIAYCPERVLPGQVMVELIKNDRVIGGMSPVCSARASELYKIFLEGECVVTNSRTAEMCKLTENSFRDVNIAFANELSLICADQGINVWELIRLANRHPRVNILQPGPGVGGHCIAVDPWFIVAQNPQQARLIRTAREVNDHKPEWVIEQVKAQVADCLNATNKRASELTIACFGLAFKPNIDDLRESPAMEIAAQIARWHSGTTQVVEPNIHALPKKLDGLCTLATLDAALASADMLVMLVDHHEFKAVSGDSVTQAYIIDTKGVWR
;
A
#
# COMPACT_ATOMS: atom_id res chain seq x y z
N MET A 1 2.71 33.63 8.94
CA MET A 1 2.99 33.19 10.34
C MET A 1 3.71 31.86 10.28
N SER A 2 4.82 31.71 10.99
CA SER A 2 5.59 30.45 10.99
C SER A 2 4.87 29.37 11.79
N PHE A 3 4.92 28.13 11.33
CA PHE A 3 4.43 26.97 12.08
C PHE A 3 5.39 26.65 13.23
N SER A 4 4.93 26.79 14.46
CA SER A 4 5.72 26.47 15.66
C SER A 4 5.41 25.08 16.18
N THR A 5 4.15 24.65 16.13
CA THR A 5 3.71 23.32 16.53
C THR A 5 2.90 22.67 15.42
N ILE A 6 3.25 21.43 15.09
CA ILE A 6 2.60 20.60 14.06
C ILE A 6 2.04 19.36 14.76
N SER A 7 0.80 19.00 14.46
CA SER A 7 0.16 17.76 14.95
C SER A 7 -0.07 16.81 13.79
N VAL A 8 0.37 15.56 13.93
CA VAL A 8 0.17 14.51 12.92
C VAL A 8 -0.74 13.44 13.51
N ILE A 9 -1.89 13.23 12.88
CA ILE A 9 -2.94 12.31 13.34
C ILE A 9 -2.86 11.01 12.54
N GLY A 10 -2.60 9.91 13.22
CA GLY A 10 -2.23 8.62 12.64
C GLY A 10 -0.72 8.51 12.48
N LEU A 11 -0.10 7.58 13.21
CA LEU A 11 1.36 7.38 13.25
C LEU A 11 1.78 6.07 12.57
N GLY A 12 1.07 5.68 11.51
CA GLY A 12 1.42 4.53 10.67
C GLY A 12 2.55 4.84 9.68
N TYR A 13 2.59 4.05 8.59
CA TYR A 13 3.64 4.10 7.55
C TYR A 13 3.81 5.44 6.83
N ILE A 14 2.83 6.34 6.93
CA ILE A 14 2.90 7.69 6.36
C ILE A 14 3.10 8.73 7.47
N GLY A 15 2.25 8.71 8.49
CA GLY A 15 2.23 9.77 9.48
C GLY A 15 3.48 9.82 10.36
N LEU A 16 4.04 8.68 10.77
CA LEU A 16 5.27 8.69 11.57
C LEU A 16 6.49 9.21 10.78
N PRO A 17 6.76 8.79 9.54
CA PRO A 17 7.81 9.40 8.72
C PRO A 17 7.60 10.89 8.47
N THR A 18 6.36 11.32 8.19
CA THR A 18 6.03 12.75 8.01
C THR A 18 6.31 13.54 9.30
N ALA A 19 5.92 13.03 10.46
CA ALA A 19 6.22 13.63 11.77
C ALA A 19 7.73 13.72 12.01
N ALA A 20 8.47 12.66 11.71
CA ALA A 20 9.92 12.61 11.84
C ALA A 20 10.63 13.61 10.89
N ALA A 21 10.14 13.76 9.65
CA ALA A 21 10.68 14.72 8.69
C ALA A 21 10.55 16.18 9.19
N PHE A 22 9.41 16.59 9.72
CA PHE A 22 9.25 17.91 10.34
C PHE A 22 10.12 18.06 11.59
N ALA A 23 10.16 17.06 12.46
CA ALA A 23 10.95 17.10 13.70
C ALA A 23 12.46 17.19 13.41
N SER A 24 12.95 16.54 12.35
CA SER A 24 14.36 16.64 11.91
C SER A 24 14.76 18.06 11.50
N ARG A 25 13.78 18.90 11.16
CA ARG A 25 13.96 20.35 10.88
C ARG A 25 13.69 21.23 12.11
N GLN A 26 13.80 20.65 13.32
CA GLN A 26 13.64 21.33 14.60
C GLN A 26 12.26 21.99 14.81
N LYS A 27 11.22 21.41 14.17
CA LYS A 27 9.83 21.76 14.47
C LYS A 27 9.31 20.94 15.63
N ARG A 28 8.51 21.56 16.50
CA ARG A 28 7.82 20.83 17.54
C ARG A 28 6.68 20.03 16.92
N VAL A 29 6.78 18.73 16.95
CA VAL A 29 5.79 17.81 16.39
C VAL A 29 5.17 16.97 17.49
N VAL A 30 3.84 16.94 17.52
CA VAL A 30 3.07 16.06 18.39
C VAL A 30 2.30 15.07 17.51
N GLY A 31 2.74 13.83 17.53
CA GLY A 31 2.03 12.73 16.88
C GLY A 31 0.84 12.30 17.73
N VAL A 32 -0.26 11.94 17.08
CA VAL A 32 -1.47 11.47 17.76
C VAL A 32 -1.89 10.14 17.16
N ASP A 33 -1.99 9.10 18.00
CA ASP A 33 -2.47 7.78 17.57
C ASP A 33 -3.33 7.15 18.65
N VAL A 34 -4.39 6.46 18.25
CA VAL A 34 -5.30 5.75 19.17
C VAL A 34 -4.63 4.51 19.79
N ASN A 35 -3.56 4.01 19.17
CA ASN A 35 -2.81 2.86 19.64
C ASN A 35 -1.80 3.28 20.72
N GLN A 36 -2.13 3.01 21.98
CA GLN A 36 -1.29 3.32 23.14
C GLN A 36 0.12 2.71 23.00
N HIS A 37 0.24 1.49 22.48
CA HIS A 37 1.55 0.84 22.31
C HIS A 37 2.43 1.61 21.30
N ALA A 38 1.86 2.08 20.18
CA ALA A 38 2.58 2.90 19.23
C ALA A 38 3.08 4.21 19.87
N VAL A 39 2.21 4.88 20.64
CA VAL A 39 2.52 6.12 21.36
C VAL A 39 3.68 5.91 22.33
N GLU A 40 3.63 4.86 23.16
CA GLU A 40 4.68 4.54 24.12
C GLU A 40 6.00 4.18 23.44
N THR A 41 5.95 3.42 22.35
CA THR A 41 7.13 3.04 21.56
C THR A 41 7.82 4.27 21.00
N ILE A 42 7.08 5.18 20.38
CA ILE A 42 7.62 6.42 19.81
C ILE A 42 8.22 7.30 20.91
N ASN A 43 7.56 7.46 22.06
CA ASN A 43 8.06 8.27 23.16
C ASN A 43 9.34 7.70 23.81
N ARG A 44 9.68 6.41 23.57
CA ARG A 44 10.99 5.83 23.93
C ARG A 44 12.06 6.08 22.86
N GLY A 45 11.72 6.76 21.76
CA GLY A 45 12.63 6.94 20.60
C GLY A 45 12.75 5.68 19.73
N GLU A 46 11.77 4.80 19.78
CA GLU A 46 11.69 3.56 19.02
C GLU A 46 10.62 3.66 17.91
N ILE A 47 10.61 2.73 16.96
CA ILE A 47 9.59 2.65 15.92
C ILE A 47 8.82 1.34 16.01
N HIS A 48 7.54 1.35 15.63
CA HIS A 48 6.66 0.18 15.58
C HIS A 48 6.35 -0.26 14.14
N ILE A 49 6.97 0.36 13.15
CA ILE A 49 6.89 0.03 11.72
C ILE A 49 8.30 -0.22 11.18
N VAL A 50 8.43 -1.00 10.12
CA VAL A 50 9.73 -1.28 9.49
C VAL A 50 9.94 -0.33 8.31
N GLU A 51 10.87 0.62 8.48
CA GLU A 51 11.27 1.55 7.40
C GLU A 51 12.74 1.95 7.59
N PRO A 52 13.58 1.82 6.55
CA PRO A 52 14.99 2.21 6.62
C PRO A 52 15.16 3.67 7.07
N ASP A 53 16.21 3.92 7.85
CA ASP A 53 16.62 5.24 8.36
C ASP A 53 15.63 5.92 9.33
N LEU A 54 14.37 5.49 9.40
CA LEU A 54 13.35 6.11 10.24
C LEU A 54 13.70 6.00 11.74
N ALA A 55 14.21 4.86 12.19
CA ALA A 55 14.51 4.63 13.61
C ALA A 55 15.51 5.64 14.15
N SER A 56 16.55 5.96 13.39
CA SER A 56 17.58 6.93 13.80
C SER A 56 17.04 8.36 13.88
N VAL A 57 16.17 8.72 12.93
CA VAL A 57 15.54 10.05 12.88
C VAL A 57 14.56 10.22 14.05
N VAL A 58 13.68 9.24 14.30
CA VAL A 58 12.72 9.26 15.41
C VAL A 58 13.46 9.34 16.75
N LYS A 59 14.48 8.49 16.97
CA LYS A 59 15.27 8.51 18.20
C LYS A 59 15.86 9.90 18.46
N THR A 60 16.56 10.46 17.48
CA THR A 60 17.17 11.79 17.59
C THR A 60 16.14 12.87 17.88
N ALA A 61 15.00 12.85 17.17
CA ALA A 61 13.95 13.85 17.34
C ALA A 61 13.29 13.81 18.71
N VAL A 62 13.09 12.60 19.27
CA VAL A 62 12.55 12.43 20.64
C VAL A 62 13.56 12.85 21.70
N GLU A 63 14.83 12.44 21.59
CA GLU A 63 15.89 12.82 22.52
C GLU A 63 16.11 14.34 22.57
N GLN A 64 15.94 15.03 21.43
CA GLN A 64 16.05 16.49 21.35
C GLN A 64 14.76 17.23 21.71
N GLY A 65 13.65 16.53 21.98
CA GLY A 65 12.38 17.12 22.37
C GLY A 65 11.57 17.73 21.23
N TYR A 66 11.90 17.42 19.96
CA TYR A 66 11.16 17.89 18.78
C TYR A 66 10.01 16.98 18.40
N LEU A 67 10.03 15.70 18.80
CA LEU A 67 8.95 14.74 18.56
C LEU A 67 8.45 14.17 19.88
N SER A 68 7.15 14.15 20.04
CA SER A 68 6.45 13.41 21.10
C SER A 68 5.16 12.81 20.54
N ALA A 69 4.62 11.79 21.21
CA ALA A 69 3.37 11.15 20.83
C ALA A 69 2.36 11.14 21.97
N THR A 70 1.07 11.18 21.65
CA THR A 70 -0.05 11.16 22.59
C THR A 70 -1.25 10.47 21.97
N THR A 71 -2.24 10.08 22.80
CA THR A 71 -3.52 9.53 22.32
C THR A 71 -4.59 10.60 22.11
N THR A 72 -4.36 11.84 22.54
CA THR A 72 -5.31 12.93 22.42
C THR A 72 -4.71 14.11 21.66
N PRO A 73 -5.47 14.74 20.74
CA PRO A 73 -5.00 15.91 20.01
C PRO A 73 -4.66 17.08 20.92
N VAL A 74 -3.68 17.87 20.53
CA VAL A 74 -3.25 19.09 21.20
C VAL A 74 -3.38 20.29 20.27
N ALA A 75 -3.44 21.51 20.83
CA ALA A 75 -3.47 22.73 20.03
C ALA A 75 -2.18 22.88 19.21
N ALA A 76 -2.32 23.07 17.89
CA ALA A 76 -1.24 23.21 16.93
C ALA A 76 -1.54 24.32 15.90
N ASP A 77 -0.53 24.68 15.12
CA ASP A 77 -0.68 25.63 14.01
C ASP A 77 -1.06 24.89 12.70
N ALA A 78 -0.63 23.62 12.58
CA ALA A 78 -0.99 22.73 11.47
C ALA A 78 -1.32 21.34 11.98
N TYR A 79 -2.30 20.72 11.33
CA TYR A 79 -2.77 19.35 11.57
C TYR A 79 -2.70 18.56 10.27
N LEU A 80 -2.05 17.40 10.29
CA LEU A 80 -1.99 16.48 9.15
C LEU A 80 -2.74 15.22 9.53
N ILE A 81 -3.70 14.80 8.71
CA ILE A 81 -4.50 13.60 8.94
C ILE A 81 -4.00 12.51 8.00
N ALA A 82 -3.36 11.49 8.57
CA ALA A 82 -2.73 10.36 7.88
C ALA A 82 -3.24 9.02 8.45
N VAL A 83 -4.57 8.92 8.58
CA VAL A 83 -5.26 7.72 9.09
C VAL A 83 -5.64 6.76 7.96
N PRO A 84 -5.89 5.46 8.26
CA PRO A 84 -6.34 4.51 7.25
C PRO A 84 -7.66 4.89 6.59
N THR A 85 -7.82 4.51 5.31
CA THR A 85 -9.04 4.67 4.53
C THR A 85 -9.40 3.33 3.87
N PRO A 86 -9.85 2.33 4.63
CA PRO A 86 -10.26 1.04 4.10
C PRO A 86 -11.55 1.16 3.29
N PHE A 87 -11.99 0.08 2.67
CA PHE A 87 -13.33 0.00 2.11
C PHE A 87 -14.23 -0.89 2.97
N LYS A 88 -15.54 -0.63 2.88
CA LYS A 88 -16.64 -1.43 3.42
C LYS A 88 -17.06 -2.49 2.41
N ASP A 89 -18.13 -3.21 2.73
CA ASP A 89 -18.81 -4.10 1.80
C ASP A 89 -19.05 -3.41 0.44
N ARG A 90 -18.96 -4.18 -0.66
CA ARG A 90 -19.09 -3.70 -2.04
C ARG A 90 -18.05 -2.66 -2.47
N HIS A 91 -16.88 -2.64 -1.82
CA HIS A 91 -15.78 -1.73 -2.12
C HIS A 91 -16.09 -0.23 -1.95
N GLU A 92 -17.08 0.11 -1.13
CA GLU A 92 -17.37 1.49 -0.78
C GLU A 92 -16.29 2.05 0.18
N PRO A 93 -15.78 3.28 -0.03
CA PRO A 93 -14.77 3.86 0.86
C PRO A 93 -15.30 4.05 2.28
N ASP A 94 -14.51 3.67 3.28
CA ASP A 94 -14.82 3.91 4.69
C ASP A 94 -14.09 5.15 5.21
N MET A 95 -14.81 6.26 5.34
CA MET A 95 -14.29 7.54 5.80
C MET A 95 -14.40 7.74 7.32
N VAL A 96 -14.86 6.74 8.08
CA VAL A 96 -15.09 6.87 9.54
C VAL A 96 -13.82 7.28 10.29
N PHE A 97 -12.63 6.77 9.88
CA PHE A 97 -11.37 7.14 10.52
C PHE A 97 -10.99 8.60 10.26
N VAL A 98 -11.22 9.10 9.04
CA VAL A 98 -10.98 10.51 8.68
C VAL A 98 -11.97 11.41 9.42
N GLU A 99 -13.25 11.05 9.47
CA GLU A 99 -14.28 11.76 10.23
C GLU A 99 -13.92 11.83 11.72
N SER A 100 -13.53 10.70 12.32
CA SER A 100 -13.14 10.64 13.73
C SER A 100 -11.91 11.49 14.00
N ALA A 101 -10.90 11.45 13.14
CA ALA A 101 -9.70 12.28 13.25
C ALA A 101 -10.06 13.78 13.16
N ALA A 102 -10.87 14.18 12.16
CA ALA A 102 -11.32 15.56 12.01
C ALA A 102 -12.10 16.03 13.23
N LYS A 103 -13.05 15.25 13.72
CA LYS A 103 -13.82 15.57 14.93
C LYS A 103 -12.94 15.68 16.17
N SER A 104 -11.92 14.84 16.29
CA SER A 104 -11.01 14.86 17.44
C SER A 104 -10.15 16.12 17.53
N ILE A 105 -9.71 16.67 16.38
CA ILE A 105 -8.91 17.90 16.34
C ILE A 105 -9.77 19.19 16.43
N ALA A 106 -11.05 19.12 16.09
CA ALA A 106 -11.94 20.28 16.02
C ALA A 106 -11.89 21.17 17.28
N PRO A 107 -11.92 20.65 18.53
CA PRO A 107 -11.83 21.47 19.74
C PRO A 107 -10.53 22.25 19.88
N THR A 108 -9.46 21.82 19.20
CA THR A 108 -8.11 22.41 19.32
C THR A 108 -7.80 23.44 18.24
N LEU A 109 -8.68 23.58 17.23
CA LEU A 109 -8.53 24.54 16.13
C LEU A 109 -8.64 25.99 16.63
N LYS A 110 -7.88 26.86 16.00
CA LYS A 110 -7.90 28.33 16.21
C LYS A 110 -7.82 29.07 14.89
N LYS A 111 -8.06 30.37 14.90
CA LYS A 111 -7.82 31.22 13.72
C LYS A 111 -6.39 31.09 13.23
N GLY A 112 -6.23 30.89 11.93
CA GLY A 112 -4.96 30.64 11.27
C GLY A 112 -4.51 29.19 11.28
N SER A 113 -5.25 28.25 11.89
CA SER A 113 -4.96 26.82 11.79
C SER A 113 -4.99 26.33 10.34
N LEU A 114 -4.09 25.40 10.02
CA LEU A 114 -4.06 24.68 8.75
C LEU A 114 -4.41 23.20 9.01
N VAL A 115 -5.35 22.64 8.26
CA VAL A 115 -5.69 21.22 8.30
C VAL A 115 -5.40 20.61 6.92
N ILE A 116 -4.60 19.56 6.90
CA ILE A 116 -4.24 18.85 5.67
C ILE A 116 -4.71 17.40 5.77
N LEU A 117 -5.45 16.95 4.77
CA LEU A 117 -5.75 15.53 4.58
C LEU A 117 -4.65 14.90 3.71
N GLU A 118 -3.87 13.98 4.30
CA GLU A 118 -2.85 13.19 3.58
C GLU A 118 -3.35 11.79 3.20
N SER A 119 -4.36 11.28 3.94
CA SER A 119 -4.95 9.96 3.66
C SER A 119 -5.46 9.87 2.23
N THR A 120 -5.17 8.78 1.52
CA THR A 120 -5.78 8.52 0.21
C THR A 120 -7.29 8.46 0.34
N SER A 121 -8.00 9.29 -0.39
CA SER A 121 -9.42 9.52 -0.19
C SER A 121 -10.16 9.70 -1.51
N PRO A 122 -11.46 9.37 -1.58
CA PRO A 122 -12.33 9.69 -2.70
C PRO A 122 -12.38 11.19 -2.98
N VAL A 123 -12.69 11.57 -4.23
CA VAL A 123 -12.85 12.97 -4.61
C VAL A 123 -13.99 13.62 -3.84
N GLY A 124 -13.72 14.77 -3.22
CA GLY A 124 -14.66 15.51 -2.36
C GLY A 124 -14.48 15.25 -0.85
N SER A 125 -13.57 14.37 -0.46
CA SER A 125 -13.33 14.06 0.96
C SER A 125 -12.79 15.24 1.75
N THR A 126 -11.97 16.08 1.12
CA THR A 126 -11.45 17.31 1.75
C THR A 126 -12.58 18.31 2.04
N GLU A 127 -13.52 18.45 1.12
CA GLU A 127 -14.71 19.28 1.29
C GLU A 127 -15.60 18.72 2.41
N GLN A 128 -15.82 17.41 2.43
CA GLN A 128 -16.59 16.75 3.49
C GLN A 128 -15.93 16.91 4.86
N MET A 129 -14.61 16.81 4.94
CA MET A 129 -13.86 17.07 6.17
C MET A 129 -14.07 18.52 6.64
N ALA A 130 -14.06 19.48 5.72
CA ALA A 130 -14.33 20.88 6.04
C ALA A 130 -15.73 21.09 6.59
N GLU A 131 -16.73 20.35 6.11
CA GLU A 131 -18.11 20.39 6.65
C GLU A 131 -18.16 19.87 8.08
N TRP A 132 -17.58 18.70 8.36
CA TRP A 132 -17.53 18.14 9.72
C TRP A 132 -16.84 19.09 10.72
N LEU A 133 -15.76 19.75 10.30
CA LEU A 133 -15.07 20.72 11.13
C LEU A 133 -15.91 21.97 11.39
N ALA A 134 -16.63 22.47 10.37
CA ALA A 134 -17.51 23.63 10.50
C ALA A 134 -18.70 23.35 11.41
N GLU A 135 -19.29 22.18 11.33
CA GLU A 135 -20.36 21.74 12.25
C GLU A 135 -19.90 21.73 13.73
N MET A 136 -18.67 21.28 13.97
CA MET A 136 -18.10 21.20 15.32
C MET A 136 -17.60 22.56 15.85
N ARG A 137 -17.28 23.51 14.95
CA ARG A 137 -16.70 24.82 15.28
C ARG A 137 -17.43 25.97 14.59
N PRO A 138 -18.71 26.21 14.96
CA PRO A 138 -19.50 27.29 14.39
C PRO A 138 -18.98 28.72 14.77
N ASP A 139 -18.01 28.80 15.66
CA ASP A 139 -17.28 30.02 16.04
C ASP A 139 -16.15 30.39 15.09
N LEU A 140 -15.75 29.46 14.17
CA LEU A 140 -14.73 29.67 13.14
C LEU A 140 -15.35 29.62 11.74
N SER A 141 -14.75 30.33 10.81
CA SER A 141 -15.13 30.27 9.39
C SER A 141 -14.21 29.35 8.59
N PHE A 142 -14.80 28.70 7.58
CA PHE A 142 -14.12 27.70 6.77
C PHE A 142 -14.16 28.05 5.27
N PRO A 143 -13.25 27.50 4.42
CA PRO A 143 -13.13 27.89 3.02
C PRO A 143 -14.39 27.68 2.18
N GLN A 144 -15.18 26.63 2.45
CA GLN A 144 -16.46 26.39 1.74
C GLN A 144 -17.53 27.46 2.06
N GLN A 145 -17.38 28.20 3.14
CA GLN A 145 -18.33 29.23 3.57
C GLN A 145 -17.93 30.62 3.07
N VAL A 146 -16.63 30.98 3.16
CA VAL A 146 -16.14 32.35 2.94
C VAL A 146 -14.91 32.45 2.05
N GLY A 147 -14.50 31.35 1.41
CA GLY A 147 -13.37 31.31 0.49
C GLY A 147 -12.04 31.67 1.17
N GLU A 148 -11.31 32.62 0.62
CA GLU A 148 -9.96 33.05 1.08
C GLU A 148 -9.98 33.76 2.43
N ALA A 149 -11.12 34.26 2.87
CA ALA A 149 -11.28 34.97 4.13
C ALA A 149 -11.47 34.03 5.34
N ALA A 150 -11.37 32.72 5.15
CA ALA A 150 -11.59 31.72 6.18
C ALA A 150 -10.60 31.83 7.34
N ASP A 151 -11.10 31.60 8.56
CA ASP A 151 -10.28 31.51 9.77
C ASP A 151 -9.39 30.27 9.76
N VAL A 152 -9.85 29.15 9.16
CA VAL A 152 -9.13 27.87 9.05
C VAL A 152 -8.79 27.60 7.60
N ASN A 153 -7.55 27.19 7.33
CA ASN A 153 -7.12 26.79 6.00
C ASN A 153 -7.20 25.27 5.85
N ILE A 154 -7.68 24.78 4.70
CA ILE A 154 -7.86 23.36 4.44
C ILE A 154 -7.26 22.98 3.10
N ALA A 155 -6.49 21.89 3.06
CA ALA A 155 -5.87 21.36 1.85
C ALA A 155 -5.83 19.84 1.84
N TYR A 156 -5.67 19.28 0.67
CA TYR A 156 -5.31 17.89 0.42
C TYR A 156 -3.87 17.82 -0.08
N CYS A 157 -3.08 16.90 0.45
CA CYS A 157 -1.74 16.64 -0.04
C CYS A 157 -1.43 15.14 0.05
N PRO A 158 -1.66 14.37 -1.03
CA PRO A 158 -1.47 12.92 -1.00
C PRO A 158 -0.01 12.54 -0.82
N GLU A 159 0.22 11.46 -0.09
CA GLU A 159 1.55 10.85 -0.02
C GLU A 159 1.79 9.97 -1.24
N ARG A 160 3.02 10.01 -1.79
CA ARG A 160 3.41 9.37 -3.06
C ARG A 160 4.75 8.66 -2.94
N VAL A 161 5.02 8.02 -1.81
CA VAL A 161 6.28 7.34 -1.52
C VAL A 161 6.16 5.83 -1.66
N LEU A 162 7.30 5.17 -1.88
CA LEU A 162 7.42 3.72 -1.90
C LEU A 162 7.89 3.20 -0.54
N PRO A 163 7.23 2.18 0.04
CA PRO A 163 7.76 1.48 1.20
C PRO A 163 9.20 1.00 1.00
N GLY A 164 10.05 1.22 1.98
CA GLY A 164 11.48 0.96 1.93
C GLY A 164 12.35 2.13 1.44
N GLN A 165 11.72 3.24 0.98
CA GLN A 165 12.40 4.47 0.58
C GLN A 165 11.68 5.74 1.07
N VAL A 166 10.77 5.58 2.03
CA VAL A 166 9.86 6.64 2.47
C VAL A 166 10.62 7.90 2.88
N MET A 167 11.64 7.79 3.72
CA MET A 167 12.38 8.95 4.23
C MET A 167 13.09 9.75 3.13
N VAL A 168 13.60 9.08 2.09
CA VAL A 168 14.28 9.75 0.97
C VAL A 168 13.28 10.40 0.03
N GLU A 169 12.24 9.65 -0.35
CA GLU A 169 11.24 10.11 -1.31
C GLU A 169 10.34 11.21 -0.73
N LEU A 170 10.05 11.17 0.56
CA LEU A 170 9.27 12.18 1.26
C LEU A 170 9.92 13.57 1.20
N ILE A 171 11.26 13.61 1.16
CA ILE A 171 12.04 14.85 1.07
C ILE A 171 12.23 15.29 -0.39
N LYS A 172 12.47 14.34 -1.32
CA LYS A 172 12.91 14.65 -2.68
C LYS A 172 11.81 14.72 -3.71
N ASN A 173 10.72 13.97 -3.54
CA ASN A 173 9.66 13.92 -4.54
C ASN A 173 8.82 15.20 -4.53
N ASP A 174 8.38 15.63 -5.71
CA ASP A 174 7.40 16.70 -5.85
C ASP A 174 6.09 16.37 -5.14
N ARG A 175 5.47 17.36 -4.50
CA ARG A 175 4.18 17.22 -3.84
C ARG A 175 3.08 17.92 -4.60
N VAL A 176 1.97 17.21 -4.83
CA VAL A 176 0.74 17.82 -5.33
C VAL A 176 -0.03 18.40 -4.14
N ILE A 177 -0.32 19.69 -4.19
CA ILE A 177 -1.00 20.41 -3.11
C ILE A 177 -2.32 20.98 -3.62
N GLY A 178 -3.43 20.44 -3.12
CA GLY A 178 -4.79 20.87 -3.44
C GLY A 178 -5.44 21.65 -2.33
N GLY A 179 -5.34 22.98 -2.31
CA GLY A 179 -6.07 23.80 -1.36
C GLY A 179 -7.54 23.98 -1.74
N MET A 180 -8.41 24.17 -0.74
CA MET A 180 -9.79 24.59 -0.97
C MET A 180 -9.91 26.06 -1.41
N SER A 181 -8.81 26.83 -1.25
CA SER A 181 -8.63 28.17 -1.82
C SER A 181 -7.15 28.39 -2.15
N PRO A 182 -6.79 29.45 -2.93
CA PRO A 182 -5.41 29.81 -3.17
C PRO A 182 -4.61 30.05 -1.88
N VAL A 183 -5.21 30.67 -0.87
CA VAL A 183 -4.58 30.88 0.44
C VAL A 183 -4.31 29.57 1.13
N CYS A 184 -5.25 28.59 1.09
CA CYS A 184 -5.05 27.26 1.64
C CYS A 184 -3.86 26.54 0.98
N SER A 185 -3.74 26.60 -0.37
CA SER A 185 -2.60 26.03 -1.11
C SER A 185 -1.28 26.69 -0.73
N ALA A 186 -1.25 28.02 -0.61
CA ALA A 186 -0.06 28.75 -0.22
C ALA A 186 0.40 28.37 1.20
N ARG A 187 -0.53 28.24 2.15
CA ARG A 187 -0.23 27.83 3.53
C ARG A 187 0.26 26.38 3.60
N ALA A 188 -0.34 25.47 2.84
CA ALA A 188 0.11 24.08 2.79
C ALA A 188 1.52 23.98 2.15
N SER A 189 1.78 24.73 1.08
CA SER A 189 3.11 24.82 0.44
C SER A 189 4.17 25.38 1.41
N GLU A 190 3.83 26.41 2.19
CA GLU A 190 4.72 26.96 3.22
C GLU A 190 5.08 25.91 4.28
N LEU A 191 4.13 25.07 4.67
CA LEU A 191 4.36 23.99 5.64
C LEU A 191 5.32 22.94 5.08
N TYR A 192 5.05 22.38 3.90
CA TYR A 192 5.90 21.31 3.35
C TYR A 192 7.31 21.79 2.99
N LYS A 193 7.50 23.04 2.57
CA LYS A 193 8.82 23.63 2.31
C LYS A 193 9.76 23.65 3.51
N ILE A 194 9.28 23.29 4.70
CA ILE A 194 10.13 23.13 5.89
C ILE A 194 11.14 21.98 5.68
N PHE A 195 10.75 20.90 5.02
CA PHE A 195 11.64 19.75 4.79
C PHE A 195 11.77 19.35 3.31
N LEU A 196 10.82 19.74 2.46
CA LEU A 196 10.74 19.32 1.06
C LEU A 196 11.83 20.00 0.22
N GLU A 197 12.58 19.20 -0.53
CA GLU A 197 13.54 19.61 -1.54
C GLU A 197 12.92 19.61 -2.95
N GLY A 198 11.87 18.82 -3.17
CA GLY A 198 11.10 18.79 -4.41
C GLY A 198 10.19 20.02 -4.58
N GLU A 199 9.42 20.04 -5.66
CA GLU A 199 8.49 21.12 -5.98
C GLU A 199 7.12 20.92 -5.33
N CYS A 200 6.49 22.03 -4.87
CA CYS A 200 5.08 22.06 -4.50
C CYS A 200 4.25 22.43 -5.73
N VAL A 201 3.63 21.44 -6.35
CA VAL A 201 2.76 21.61 -7.52
C VAL A 201 1.35 21.92 -7.04
N VAL A 202 0.91 23.18 -7.21
CA VAL A 202 -0.37 23.65 -6.66
C VAL A 202 -1.53 23.37 -7.62
N THR A 203 -2.62 22.88 -7.08
CA THR A 203 -3.91 22.67 -7.74
C THR A 203 -5.07 22.87 -6.75
N ASN A 204 -6.29 22.42 -7.08
CA ASN A 204 -7.42 22.37 -6.16
C ASN A 204 -7.53 20.97 -5.47
N SER A 205 -8.30 20.88 -4.39
CA SER A 205 -8.46 19.66 -3.59
C SER A 205 -8.94 18.47 -4.42
N ARG A 206 -9.99 18.64 -5.23
CA ARG A 206 -10.57 17.57 -6.05
C ARG A 206 -9.58 17.01 -7.07
N THR A 207 -8.80 17.89 -7.73
CA THR A 207 -7.77 17.46 -8.69
C THR A 207 -6.64 16.71 -7.97
N ALA A 208 -6.22 17.17 -6.80
CA ALA A 208 -5.17 16.50 -6.03
C ALA A 208 -5.62 15.12 -5.52
N GLU A 209 -6.87 14.99 -5.05
CA GLU A 209 -7.49 13.71 -4.66
C GLU A 209 -7.53 12.75 -5.84
N MET A 210 -8.04 13.20 -6.99
CA MET A 210 -8.10 12.38 -8.21
C MET A 210 -6.72 12.01 -8.74
N CYS A 211 -5.71 12.88 -8.61
CA CYS A 211 -4.34 12.62 -9.03
C CYS A 211 -3.80 11.35 -8.34
N LYS A 212 -3.93 11.26 -7.02
CA LYS A 212 -3.51 10.08 -6.25
C LYS A 212 -4.21 8.80 -6.70
N LEU A 213 -5.52 8.84 -6.84
CA LEU A 213 -6.33 7.70 -7.28
C LEU A 213 -5.97 7.28 -8.72
N THR A 214 -5.69 8.26 -9.58
CA THR A 214 -5.29 8.02 -10.98
C THR A 214 -3.95 7.31 -11.08
N GLU A 215 -2.95 7.71 -10.28
CA GLU A 215 -1.63 7.07 -10.27
C GLU A 215 -1.72 5.57 -9.94
N ASN A 216 -2.47 5.23 -8.90
CA ASN A 216 -2.66 3.84 -8.50
C ASN A 216 -3.54 3.06 -9.48
N SER A 217 -4.59 3.68 -10.03
CA SER A 217 -5.44 3.06 -11.06
C SER A 217 -4.68 2.83 -12.37
N PHE A 218 -3.83 3.76 -12.79
CA PHE A 218 -2.97 3.58 -13.96
C PHE A 218 -2.06 2.37 -13.79
N ARG A 219 -1.44 2.23 -12.62
CA ARG A 219 -0.58 1.09 -12.32
C ARG A 219 -1.37 -0.22 -12.31
N ASP A 220 -2.55 -0.24 -11.70
CA ASP A 220 -3.44 -1.40 -11.65
C ASP A 220 -3.88 -1.87 -13.04
N VAL A 221 -4.32 -0.94 -13.89
CA VAL A 221 -4.70 -1.23 -15.28
C VAL A 221 -3.53 -1.83 -16.08
N ASN A 222 -2.32 -1.31 -15.91
CA ASN A 222 -1.15 -1.85 -16.62
C ASN A 222 -0.74 -3.24 -16.10
N ILE A 223 -0.93 -3.52 -14.81
CA ILE A 223 -0.73 -4.88 -14.27
C ILE A 223 -1.83 -5.82 -14.78
N ALA A 224 -3.08 -5.37 -14.83
CA ALA A 224 -4.20 -6.16 -15.37
C ALA A 224 -3.96 -6.56 -16.83
N PHE A 225 -3.47 -5.64 -17.65
CA PHE A 225 -3.08 -5.94 -19.03
C PHE A 225 -2.02 -7.04 -19.11
N ALA A 226 -0.96 -6.97 -18.29
CA ALA A 226 0.07 -8.00 -18.25
C ALA A 226 -0.49 -9.35 -17.73
N ASN A 227 -1.35 -9.33 -16.74
CA ASN A 227 -2.00 -10.50 -16.20
C ASN A 227 -2.92 -11.17 -17.24
N GLU A 228 -3.76 -10.39 -17.92
CA GLU A 228 -4.63 -10.90 -19.01
C GLU A 228 -3.81 -11.51 -20.15
N LEU A 229 -2.71 -10.85 -20.58
CA LEU A 229 -1.79 -11.42 -21.56
C LEU A 229 -1.23 -12.77 -21.09
N SER A 230 -0.96 -12.94 -19.81
CA SER A 230 -0.44 -14.21 -19.29
C SER A 230 -1.45 -15.35 -19.38
N LEU A 231 -2.76 -15.06 -19.24
CA LEU A 231 -3.84 -16.04 -19.43
C LEU A 231 -3.95 -16.43 -20.90
N ILE A 232 -4.02 -15.43 -21.79
CA ILE A 232 -4.10 -15.65 -23.24
C ILE A 232 -2.89 -16.43 -23.76
N CYS A 233 -1.68 -16.09 -23.31
CA CYS A 233 -0.46 -16.78 -23.70
C CYS A 233 -0.43 -18.24 -23.22
N ALA A 234 -0.92 -18.51 -22.02
CA ALA A 234 -1.03 -19.87 -21.52
C ALA A 234 -1.92 -20.76 -22.41
N ASP A 235 -3.09 -20.24 -22.80
CA ASP A 235 -4.01 -20.96 -23.69
C ASP A 235 -3.43 -21.20 -25.09
N GLN A 236 -2.55 -20.33 -25.56
CA GLN A 236 -1.94 -20.40 -26.88
C GLN A 236 -0.55 -21.07 -26.88
N GLY A 237 -0.04 -21.51 -25.73
CA GLY A 237 1.29 -22.08 -25.61
C GLY A 237 2.44 -21.08 -25.88
N ILE A 238 2.22 -19.80 -25.63
CA ILE A 238 3.18 -18.70 -25.80
C ILE A 238 3.83 -18.39 -24.46
N ASN A 239 5.16 -18.17 -24.48
CA ASN A 239 5.88 -17.66 -23.31
C ASN A 239 5.61 -16.17 -23.16
N VAL A 240 4.82 -15.79 -22.13
CA VAL A 240 4.42 -14.39 -21.90
C VAL A 240 5.61 -13.49 -21.55
N TRP A 241 6.62 -13.98 -20.87
CA TRP A 241 7.82 -13.20 -20.52
C TRP A 241 8.64 -12.87 -21.75
N GLU A 242 8.78 -13.83 -22.67
CA GLU A 242 9.41 -13.58 -23.96
C GLU A 242 8.60 -12.59 -24.80
N LEU A 243 7.28 -12.77 -24.88
CA LEU A 243 6.39 -11.84 -25.58
C LEU A 243 6.55 -10.41 -25.06
N ILE A 244 6.48 -10.22 -23.74
CA ILE A 244 6.61 -8.89 -23.11
C ILE A 244 7.99 -8.29 -23.39
N ARG A 245 9.06 -9.06 -23.25
CA ARG A 245 10.42 -8.61 -23.56
C ARG A 245 10.55 -8.13 -25.01
N LEU A 246 9.96 -8.85 -25.96
CA LEU A 246 9.98 -8.49 -27.38
C LEU A 246 9.09 -7.29 -27.68
N ALA A 247 7.87 -7.25 -27.15
CA ALA A 247 6.93 -6.13 -27.34
C ALA A 247 7.50 -4.81 -26.77
N ASN A 248 8.18 -4.86 -25.63
CA ASN A 248 8.82 -3.70 -24.99
C ASN A 248 10.03 -3.16 -25.77
N ARG A 249 10.49 -3.82 -26.83
CA ARG A 249 11.47 -3.22 -27.76
C ARG A 249 10.87 -2.12 -28.63
N HIS A 250 9.55 -2.06 -28.72
CA HIS A 250 8.88 -0.96 -29.41
C HIS A 250 8.93 0.31 -28.54
N PRO A 251 9.39 1.46 -29.06
CA PRO A 251 9.72 2.65 -28.25
C PRO A 251 8.54 3.29 -27.50
N ARG A 252 7.30 2.93 -27.85
CA ARG A 252 6.08 3.44 -27.20
C ARG A 252 5.35 2.37 -26.37
N VAL A 253 5.99 1.22 -26.10
CA VAL A 253 5.39 0.11 -25.36
C VAL A 253 6.22 -0.17 -24.12
N ASN A 254 5.56 -0.22 -22.96
CA ASN A 254 6.19 -0.55 -21.67
C ASN A 254 5.21 -1.40 -20.85
N ILE A 255 5.06 -2.66 -21.23
CA ILE A 255 4.20 -3.63 -20.55
C ILE A 255 4.89 -4.06 -19.25
N LEU A 256 4.14 -4.05 -18.14
CA LEU A 256 4.62 -4.56 -16.85
C LEU A 256 4.71 -6.08 -16.84
N GLN A 257 5.28 -6.64 -15.79
CA GLN A 257 5.39 -8.10 -15.62
C GLN A 257 4.09 -8.65 -14.99
N PRO A 258 3.58 -9.79 -15.46
CA PRO A 258 2.47 -10.47 -14.81
C PRO A 258 2.87 -11.04 -13.46
N GLY A 259 1.88 -11.42 -12.66
CA GLY A 259 2.07 -12.02 -11.35
C GLY A 259 0.86 -12.84 -10.92
N PRO A 260 0.82 -13.32 -9.67
CA PRO A 260 -0.26 -14.14 -9.15
C PRO A 260 -1.53 -13.34 -8.78
N GLY A 261 -1.49 -12.02 -8.93
CA GLY A 261 -2.53 -11.07 -8.57
C GLY A 261 -1.93 -9.76 -8.06
N VAL A 262 -2.77 -8.86 -7.57
CA VAL A 262 -2.37 -7.56 -7.03
C VAL A 262 -2.76 -7.46 -5.56
N GLY A 263 -1.78 -7.27 -4.69
CA GLY A 263 -1.97 -7.11 -3.26
C GLY A 263 -1.54 -5.74 -2.73
N GLY A 264 -1.51 -5.63 -1.42
CA GLY A 264 -1.18 -4.40 -0.70
C GLY A 264 -2.38 -3.46 -0.55
N HIS A 265 -2.20 -2.42 0.27
CA HIS A 265 -3.28 -1.51 0.68
C HIS A 265 -3.64 -0.40 -0.31
N CYS A 266 -2.83 -0.19 -1.35
CA CYS A 266 -3.00 0.94 -2.26
C CYS A 266 -3.58 0.50 -3.61
N ILE A 267 -2.81 -0.27 -4.40
CA ILE A 267 -3.19 -0.60 -5.78
C ILE A 267 -4.44 -1.49 -5.82
N ALA A 268 -4.62 -2.38 -4.85
CA ALA A 268 -5.80 -3.24 -4.75
C ALA A 268 -7.06 -2.49 -4.27
N VAL A 269 -6.93 -1.31 -3.65
CA VAL A 269 -8.00 -0.58 -2.95
C VAL A 269 -8.41 0.70 -3.69
N ASP A 270 -7.47 1.58 -3.99
CA ASP A 270 -7.74 2.94 -4.47
C ASP A 270 -8.55 3.00 -5.79
N PRO A 271 -8.37 2.08 -6.76
CA PRO A 271 -9.19 2.07 -7.98
C PRO A 271 -10.68 1.89 -7.69
N TRP A 272 -11.03 1.15 -6.64
CA TRP A 272 -12.43 0.98 -6.24
C TRP A 272 -13.07 2.27 -5.77
N PHE A 273 -12.32 3.24 -5.23
CA PHE A 273 -12.84 4.56 -4.88
C PHE A 273 -13.35 5.32 -6.11
N ILE A 274 -12.62 5.22 -7.25
CA ILE A 274 -13.09 5.79 -8.52
C ILE A 274 -14.34 5.05 -9.02
N VAL A 275 -14.33 3.71 -8.95
CA VAL A 275 -15.45 2.87 -9.42
C VAL A 275 -16.71 3.13 -8.58
N ALA A 276 -16.59 3.23 -7.25
CA ALA A 276 -17.71 3.49 -6.36
C ALA A 276 -18.40 4.84 -6.65
N GLN A 277 -17.60 5.88 -6.89
CA GLN A 277 -18.13 7.22 -7.20
C GLN A 277 -18.63 7.35 -8.64
N ASN A 278 -18.07 6.59 -9.59
CA ASN A 278 -18.33 6.73 -11.03
C ASN A 278 -18.65 5.38 -11.70
N PRO A 279 -19.68 4.65 -11.23
CA PRO A 279 -19.90 3.25 -11.61
C PRO A 279 -20.20 3.05 -13.10
N GLN A 280 -20.71 4.07 -13.80
CA GLN A 280 -21.01 4.01 -15.24
C GLN A 280 -19.81 4.35 -16.12
N GLN A 281 -18.94 5.28 -15.68
CA GLN A 281 -17.80 5.78 -16.45
C GLN A 281 -16.54 4.96 -16.21
N ALA A 282 -16.32 4.43 -14.99
CA ALA A 282 -15.11 3.72 -14.59
C ALA A 282 -15.06 2.25 -15.08
N ARG A 283 -15.41 2.01 -16.37
CA ARG A 283 -15.52 0.66 -16.94
C ARG A 283 -14.17 -0.03 -17.03
N LEU A 284 -13.15 0.63 -17.57
CA LEU A 284 -11.80 0.08 -17.72
C LEU A 284 -11.17 -0.21 -16.35
N ILE A 285 -11.28 0.73 -15.40
CA ILE A 285 -10.71 0.59 -14.07
C ILE A 285 -11.35 -0.59 -13.32
N ARG A 286 -12.67 -0.73 -13.42
CA ARG A 286 -13.40 -1.88 -12.86
C ARG A 286 -12.92 -3.19 -13.45
N THR A 287 -12.92 -3.31 -14.79
CA THR A 287 -12.51 -4.54 -15.48
C THR A 287 -11.07 -4.90 -15.15
N ALA A 288 -10.18 -3.91 -15.04
CA ALA A 288 -8.81 -4.16 -14.62
C ALA A 288 -8.73 -4.78 -13.20
N ARG A 289 -9.52 -4.26 -12.26
CA ARG A 289 -9.61 -4.88 -10.92
C ARG A 289 -10.16 -6.30 -10.99
N GLU A 290 -11.22 -6.53 -11.74
CA GLU A 290 -11.81 -7.87 -11.93
C GLU A 290 -10.81 -8.86 -12.53
N VAL A 291 -9.99 -8.45 -13.51
CA VAL A 291 -8.90 -9.26 -14.07
C VAL A 291 -7.84 -9.58 -13.02
N ASN A 292 -7.39 -8.58 -12.24
CA ASN A 292 -6.39 -8.77 -11.21
C ASN A 292 -6.89 -9.63 -10.05
N ASP A 293 -8.17 -9.51 -9.68
CA ASP A 293 -8.80 -10.26 -8.60
C ASP A 293 -9.09 -11.73 -9.02
N HIS A 294 -9.33 -11.99 -10.32
CA HIS A 294 -9.49 -13.34 -10.87
C HIS A 294 -8.15 -14.10 -10.98
N LYS A 295 -7.03 -13.40 -11.07
CA LYS A 295 -5.73 -14.04 -11.32
C LYS A 295 -5.32 -15.10 -10.28
N PRO A 296 -5.52 -14.92 -8.96
CA PRO A 296 -5.28 -15.95 -7.97
C PRO A 296 -6.09 -17.24 -8.21
N GLU A 297 -7.35 -17.11 -8.59
CA GLU A 297 -8.23 -18.25 -8.89
C GLU A 297 -7.70 -19.06 -10.07
N TRP A 298 -7.32 -18.36 -11.15
CA TRP A 298 -6.70 -19.00 -12.31
C TRP A 298 -5.42 -19.76 -11.94
N VAL A 299 -4.55 -19.19 -11.10
CA VAL A 299 -3.33 -19.87 -10.64
C VAL A 299 -3.69 -21.16 -9.89
N ILE A 300 -4.69 -21.14 -9.03
CA ILE A 300 -5.15 -22.32 -8.29
C ILE A 300 -5.69 -23.40 -9.25
N GLU A 301 -6.42 -23.00 -10.30
CA GLU A 301 -6.90 -23.93 -11.33
C GLU A 301 -5.75 -24.58 -12.09
N GLN A 302 -4.70 -23.83 -12.43
CA GLN A 302 -3.49 -24.39 -13.03
C GLN A 302 -2.81 -25.41 -12.10
N VAL A 303 -2.73 -25.11 -10.79
CA VAL A 303 -2.19 -26.06 -9.80
C VAL A 303 -3.02 -27.34 -9.79
N LYS A 304 -4.35 -27.25 -9.76
CA LYS A 304 -5.24 -28.42 -9.78
C LYS A 304 -5.06 -29.27 -11.04
N ALA A 305 -4.96 -28.62 -12.19
CA ALA A 305 -4.74 -29.32 -13.47
C ALA A 305 -3.39 -30.08 -13.46
N GLN A 306 -2.30 -29.42 -13.04
CA GLN A 306 -0.99 -30.07 -12.96
C GLN A 306 -0.93 -31.17 -11.89
N VAL A 307 -1.66 -31.07 -10.78
CA VAL A 307 -1.80 -32.16 -9.82
C VAL A 307 -2.45 -33.38 -10.48
N ALA A 308 -3.52 -33.19 -11.25
CA ALA A 308 -4.16 -34.29 -11.98
C ALA A 308 -3.18 -34.97 -12.99
N ASP A 309 -2.41 -34.19 -13.71
CA ASP A 309 -1.39 -34.70 -14.65
C ASP A 309 -0.29 -35.47 -13.90
N CYS A 310 0.18 -34.95 -12.78
CA CYS A 310 1.18 -35.62 -11.93
C CYS A 310 0.67 -36.97 -11.41
N LEU A 311 -0.57 -37.04 -10.91
CA LEU A 311 -1.19 -38.27 -10.43
C LEU A 311 -1.33 -39.31 -11.55
N ASN A 312 -1.74 -38.88 -12.73
CA ASN A 312 -1.86 -39.76 -13.89
C ASN A 312 -0.50 -40.34 -14.36
N ALA A 313 0.56 -39.54 -14.22
CA ALA A 313 1.91 -39.95 -14.67
C ALA A 313 2.69 -40.77 -13.64
N THR A 314 2.41 -40.63 -12.33
CA THR A 314 3.30 -41.16 -11.27
C THR A 314 2.74 -42.30 -10.46
N ASN A 315 1.49 -42.69 -10.63
CA ASN A 315 0.79 -43.67 -9.77
C ASN A 315 0.76 -43.28 -8.26
N LYS A 316 1.11 -42.05 -7.89
CA LYS A 316 0.99 -41.54 -6.52
C LYS A 316 -0.46 -41.25 -6.18
N ARG A 317 -0.80 -41.33 -4.89
CA ARG A 317 -2.07 -40.80 -4.37
C ARG A 317 -1.90 -39.31 -4.09
N ALA A 318 -2.98 -38.53 -4.15
CA ALA A 318 -2.93 -37.10 -3.84
C ALA A 318 -2.33 -36.80 -2.45
N SER A 319 -2.55 -37.68 -1.47
CA SER A 319 -1.98 -37.58 -0.12
C SER A 319 -0.47 -37.82 -0.04
N GLU A 320 0.14 -38.31 -1.10
CA GLU A 320 1.59 -38.58 -1.20
C GLU A 320 2.35 -37.49 -1.97
N LEU A 321 1.62 -36.52 -2.55
CA LEU A 321 2.22 -35.40 -3.25
C LEU A 321 2.58 -34.27 -2.28
N THR A 322 3.74 -33.67 -2.51
CA THR A 322 4.17 -32.44 -1.82
C THR A 322 4.17 -31.28 -2.81
N ILE A 323 3.41 -30.23 -2.48
CA ILE A 323 3.38 -28.96 -3.22
C ILE A 323 4.14 -27.92 -2.42
N ALA A 324 5.11 -27.22 -3.03
CA ALA A 324 5.83 -26.11 -2.41
C ALA A 324 5.48 -24.77 -3.06
N CYS A 325 5.00 -23.83 -2.28
CA CYS A 325 4.69 -22.45 -2.68
C CYS A 325 5.85 -21.52 -2.29
N PHE A 326 6.40 -20.80 -3.25
CA PHE A 326 7.56 -19.91 -3.07
C PHE A 326 7.15 -18.46 -3.05
N GLY A 327 7.25 -17.85 -1.87
CA GLY A 327 6.86 -16.46 -1.57
C GLY A 327 5.43 -16.34 -1.05
N LEU A 328 5.27 -15.57 0.00
CA LEU A 328 3.99 -15.26 0.64
C LEU A 328 3.71 -13.76 0.70
N ALA A 329 4.75 -12.92 0.58
CA ALA A 329 4.61 -11.47 0.62
C ALA A 329 3.86 -10.93 -0.62
N PHE A 330 3.24 -9.77 -0.51
CA PHE A 330 2.59 -9.15 -1.67
C PHE A 330 3.56 -8.54 -2.67
N LYS A 331 4.82 -8.39 -2.29
CA LYS A 331 5.90 -7.77 -3.07
C LYS A 331 7.24 -8.46 -2.74
N PRO A 332 8.20 -8.57 -3.68
CA PRO A 332 9.48 -9.20 -3.40
C PRO A 332 10.31 -8.42 -2.35
N ASN A 333 11.08 -9.17 -1.56
CA ASN A 333 12.09 -8.68 -0.62
C ASN A 333 11.54 -7.82 0.52
N ILE A 334 10.33 -8.11 0.98
CA ILE A 334 9.70 -7.53 2.17
C ILE A 334 9.02 -8.63 2.98
N ASP A 335 8.71 -8.33 4.23
CA ASP A 335 7.99 -9.20 5.17
C ASP A 335 6.48 -8.91 5.27
N ASP A 336 5.95 -8.00 4.42
CA ASP A 336 4.55 -7.59 4.48
C ASP A 336 3.65 -8.58 3.72
N LEU A 337 2.82 -9.27 4.50
CA LEU A 337 1.89 -10.30 4.01
C LEU A 337 0.44 -9.78 3.84
N ARG A 338 0.19 -8.50 4.12
CA ARG A 338 -1.16 -7.93 4.10
C ARG A 338 -1.73 -7.93 2.68
N GLU A 339 -2.98 -8.38 2.57
CA GLU A 339 -3.70 -8.49 1.28
C GLU A 339 -2.85 -9.17 0.17
N SER A 340 -2.00 -10.15 0.56
CA SER A 340 -1.15 -10.85 -0.38
C SER A 340 -1.91 -11.92 -1.16
N PRO A 341 -1.98 -11.83 -2.50
CA PRO A 341 -2.52 -12.90 -3.35
C PRO A 341 -1.73 -14.19 -3.22
N ALA A 342 -0.41 -14.10 -3.05
CA ALA A 342 0.46 -15.26 -2.88
C ALA A 342 0.12 -16.06 -1.61
N MET A 343 -0.10 -15.36 -0.49
CA MET A 343 -0.54 -15.99 0.75
C MET A 343 -1.93 -16.61 0.61
N GLU A 344 -2.86 -15.95 -0.09
CA GLU A 344 -4.20 -16.50 -0.35
C GLU A 344 -4.16 -17.76 -1.20
N ILE A 345 -3.38 -17.77 -2.28
CA ILE A 345 -3.16 -18.93 -3.14
C ILE A 345 -2.59 -20.09 -2.31
N ALA A 346 -1.53 -19.86 -1.52
CA ALA A 346 -0.93 -20.89 -0.68
C ALA A 346 -1.94 -21.45 0.35
N ALA A 347 -2.73 -20.59 0.98
CA ALA A 347 -3.78 -21.00 1.92
C ALA A 347 -4.88 -21.85 1.24
N GLN A 348 -5.30 -21.46 0.05
CA GLN A 348 -6.32 -22.21 -0.69
C GLN A 348 -5.77 -23.56 -1.15
N ILE A 349 -4.54 -23.61 -1.68
CA ILE A 349 -3.89 -24.88 -2.03
C ILE A 349 -3.85 -25.80 -0.80
N ALA A 350 -3.39 -25.31 0.35
CA ALA A 350 -3.29 -26.10 1.57
C ALA A 350 -4.65 -26.63 2.10
N ARG A 351 -5.76 -25.93 1.84
CA ARG A 351 -7.10 -26.36 2.25
C ARG A 351 -7.67 -27.49 1.42
N TRP A 352 -7.43 -27.50 0.11
CA TRP A 352 -8.00 -28.55 -0.76
C TRP A 352 -7.05 -29.73 -1.01
N HIS A 353 -5.73 -29.49 -0.94
CA HIS A 353 -4.75 -30.53 -1.18
C HIS A 353 -4.66 -31.50 0.01
N SER A 354 -4.83 -32.78 -0.24
CA SER A 354 -4.80 -33.81 0.81
C SER A 354 -3.41 -34.27 1.21
N GLY A 355 -2.38 -33.89 0.46
CA GLY A 355 -0.96 -34.16 0.73
C GLY A 355 -0.30 -33.01 1.50
N THR A 356 1.02 -32.97 1.45
CA THR A 356 1.79 -31.93 2.15
C THR A 356 1.85 -30.65 1.32
N THR A 357 1.50 -29.51 1.94
CA THR A 357 1.77 -28.19 1.39
C THR A 357 2.89 -27.53 2.20
N GLN A 358 3.96 -27.18 1.53
CA GLN A 358 5.09 -26.41 2.06
C GLN A 358 5.00 -24.96 1.57
N VAL A 359 5.44 -24.02 2.40
CA VAL A 359 5.63 -22.63 2.00
C VAL A 359 7.06 -22.20 2.30
N VAL A 360 7.65 -21.45 1.38
CA VAL A 360 9.00 -20.89 1.52
C VAL A 360 8.90 -19.37 1.46
N GLU A 361 9.22 -18.71 2.58
CA GLU A 361 9.25 -17.24 2.65
C GLU A 361 10.51 -16.80 3.41
N PRO A 362 11.51 -16.23 2.72
CA PRO A 362 12.77 -15.86 3.35
C PRO A 362 12.65 -14.78 4.43
N ASN A 363 11.61 -13.94 4.34
CA ASN A 363 11.47 -12.74 5.16
C ASN A 363 10.62 -12.95 6.42
N ILE A 364 10.19 -14.20 6.73
CA ILE A 364 9.45 -14.50 7.97
C ILE A 364 10.14 -15.63 8.75
N HIS A 365 9.95 -15.63 10.07
CA HIS A 365 10.49 -16.65 10.97
C HIS A 365 9.44 -17.62 11.51
N ALA A 366 8.16 -17.35 11.29
CA ALA A 366 7.04 -18.17 11.72
C ALA A 366 5.87 -18.04 10.73
N LEU A 367 5.05 -19.09 10.66
CA LEU A 367 3.82 -19.05 9.83
C LEU A 367 2.85 -18.00 10.35
N PRO A 368 2.22 -17.23 9.44
CA PRO A 368 1.10 -16.37 9.82
C PRO A 368 -0.10 -17.22 10.28
N LYS A 369 -0.91 -16.69 11.21
CA LYS A 369 -2.10 -17.38 11.77
C LYS A 369 -3.03 -17.98 10.70
N LYS A 370 -3.13 -17.35 9.55
CA LYS A 370 -3.97 -17.81 8.43
C LYS A 370 -3.52 -19.15 7.84
N LEU A 371 -2.23 -19.49 7.98
CA LEU A 371 -1.60 -20.71 7.46
C LEU A 371 -1.30 -21.73 8.57
N ASP A 372 -1.51 -21.37 9.83
CA ASP A 372 -1.22 -22.23 10.97
C ASP A 372 -2.06 -23.52 10.90
N GLY A 373 -1.39 -24.66 11.05
CA GLY A 373 -2.01 -25.98 10.94
C GLY A 373 -2.43 -26.40 9.51
N LEU A 374 -2.25 -25.53 8.48
CA LEU A 374 -2.58 -25.85 7.09
C LEU A 374 -1.36 -26.29 6.28
N CYS A 375 -0.21 -25.70 6.52
CA CYS A 375 1.03 -25.96 5.78
C CYS A 375 2.24 -25.91 6.70
N THR A 376 3.42 -26.22 6.17
CA THR A 376 4.69 -26.16 6.89
C THR A 376 5.61 -25.10 6.29
N LEU A 377 6.27 -24.30 7.14
CA LEU A 377 7.33 -23.39 6.69
C LEU A 377 8.59 -24.23 6.44
N ALA A 378 9.09 -24.19 5.21
CA ALA A 378 10.27 -24.91 4.78
C ALA A 378 11.39 -23.95 4.35
N THR A 379 12.64 -24.43 4.41
CA THR A 379 13.75 -23.72 3.77
C THR A 379 13.72 -23.94 2.27
N LEU A 380 14.35 -23.05 1.51
CA LEU A 380 14.45 -23.14 0.05
C LEU A 380 15.00 -24.52 -0.37
N ASP A 381 16.14 -24.94 0.18
CA ASP A 381 16.79 -26.20 -0.18
C ASP A 381 15.94 -27.43 0.16
N ALA A 382 15.28 -27.42 1.34
CA ALA A 382 14.42 -28.51 1.75
C ALA A 382 13.19 -28.66 0.85
N ALA A 383 12.57 -27.54 0.45
CA ALA A 383 11.45 -27.53 -0.47
C ALA A 383 11.83 -28.00 -1.86
N LEU A 384 12.96 -27.52 -2.41
CA LEU A 384 13.46 -27.96 -3.72
C LEU A 384 13.82 -29.47 -3.73
N ALA A 385 14.30 -30.02 -2.59
CA ALA A 385 14.66 -31.43 -2.50
C ALA A 385 13.48 -32.38 -2.33
N SER A 386 12.36 -31.92 -1.74
CA SER A 386 11.24 -32.79 -1.32
C SER A 386 9.95 -32.59 -2.09
N ALA A 387 9.74 -31.46 -2.76
CA ALA A 387 8.49 -31.16 -3.43
C ALA A 387 8.39 -31.87 -4.79
N ASP A 388 7.19 -32.40 -5.07
CA ASP A 388 6.83 -32.94 -6.39
C ASP A 388 6.42 -31.82 -7.36
N MET A 389 5.86 -30.73 -6.82
CA MET A 389 5.39 -29.59 -7.58
C MET A 389 5.83 -28.28 -6.94
N LEU A 390 6.28 -27.34 -7.76
CA LEU A 390 6.69 -26.00 -7.34
C LEU A 390 5.72 -24.94 -7.85
N VAL A 391 5.35 -24.01 -6.98
CA VAL A 391 4.48 -22.88 -7.32
C VAL A 391 5.21 -21.58 -6.94
N MET A 392 5.78 -20.90 -7.93
CA MET A 392 6.48 -19.62 -7.76
C MET A 392 5.46 -18.49 -7.74
N LEU A 393 5.33 -17.82 -6.60
CA LEU A 393 4.35 -16.74 -6.38
C LEU A 393 5.01 -15.38 -6.23
N VAL A 394 6.18 -15.29 -5.57
CA VAL A 394 6.90 -14.02 -5.35
C VAL A 394 8.37 -14.20 -5.69
N ASP A 395 8.90 -13.29 -6.47
CA ASP A 395 10.25 -13.32 -7.03
C ASP A 395 11.30 -12.70 -6.08
N HIS A 396 11.48 -13.28 -4.87
CA HIS A 396 12.52 -12.88 -3.92
C HIS A 396 13.93 -13.08 -4.49
N HIS A 397 14.91 -12.36 -3.95
CA HIS A 397 16.31 -12.45 -4.39
C HIS A 397 16.85 -13.88 -4.27
N GLU A 398 16.50 -14.57 -3.19
CA GLU A 398 16.94 -15.94 -2.90
C GLU A 398 16.45 -16.91 -3.97
N PHE A 399 15.23 -16.74 -4.47
CA PHE A 399 14.68 -17.60 -5.53
C PHE A 399 15.29 -17.30 -6.89
N LYS A 400 15.59 -16.04 -7.20
CA LYS A 400 16.29 -15.62 -8.42
C LYS A 400 17.74 -16.10 -8.46
N ALA A 401 18.35 -16.32 -7.29
CA ALA A 401 19.71 -16.84 -7.20
C ALA A 401 19.81 -18.34 -7.53
N VAL A 402 18.70 -19.08 -7.51
CA VAL A 402 18.63 -20.49 -7.92
C VAL A 402 18.72 -20.57 -9.43
N SER A 403 19.71 -21.33 -9.94
CA SER A 403 19.78 -21.61 -11.38
C SER A 403 18.58 -22.44 -11.84
N GLY A 404 17.93 -22.04 -12.93
CA GLY A 404 16.82 -22.81 -13.52
C GLY A 404 17.23 -24.26 -13.85
N ASP A 405 18.48 -24.49 -14.20
CA ASP A 405 19.02 -25.84 -14.48
C ASP A 405 19.07 -26.73 -13.23
N SER A 406 19.09 -26.17 -12.04
CA SER A 406 19.04 -26.90 -10.76
C SER A 406 17.64 -27.23 -10.30
N VAL A 407 16.61 -26.67 -10.93
CA VAL A 407 15.20 -26.95 -10.66
C VAL A 407 14.75 -28.11 -11.54
N THR A 408 14.74 -29.31 -10.98
CA THR A 408 14.57 -30.58 -11.73
C THR A 408 13.13 -31.12 -11.71
N GLN A 409 12.21 -30.47 -10.99
CA GLN A 409 10.82 -30.91 -10.91
C GLN A 409 10.11 -30.78 -12.26
N ALA A 410 9.35 -31.82 -12.62
CA ALA A 410 8.59 -31.84 -13.85
C ALA A 410 7.38 -30.89 -13.86
N TYR A 411 6.87 -30.56 -12.66
CA TYR A 411 5.66 -29.75 -12.47
C TYR A 411 5.99 -28.42 -11.79
N ILE A 412 5.99 -27.36 -12.59
CA ILE A 412 6.31 -26.01 -12.12
C ILE A 412 5.26 -25.04 -12.64
N ILE A 413 4.63 -24.32 -11.72
CA ILE A 413 3.80 -23.15 -12.04
C ILE A 413 4.60 -21.91 -11.64
N ASP A 414 5.10 -21.20 -12.62
CA ASP A 414 5.92 -20.00 -12.42
C ASP A 414 5.12 -18.76 -12.84
N THR A 415 4.56 -18.06 -11.87
CA THR A 415 3.80 -16.82 -12.12
C THR A 415 4.68 -15.61 -12.32
N LYS A 416 5.99 -15.75 -12.16
CA LYS A 416 6.97 -14.64 -12.17
C LYS A 416 8.07 -14.78 -13.23
N GLY A 417 8.14 -15.93 -13.92
CA GLY A 417 9.15 -16.19 -14.92
C GLY A 417 10.58 -16.28 -14.37
N VAL A 418 10.74 -16.80 -13.16
CA VAL A 418 12.03 -16.91 -12.48
C VAL A 418 12.79 -18.15 -12.92
N TRP A 419 12.10 -19.27 -13.09
CA TRP A 419 12.69 -20.59 -13.36
C TRP A 419 12.36 -21.17 -14.74
N ARG A 420 11.62 -20.44 -15.58
CA ARG A 420 11.22 -20.85 -16.94
C ARG A 420 11.42 -19.74 -17.97
#